data_8fbd320908189aad6987c253b5cccfd0
#
_entry.id   8fbd320908189aad6987c253b5cccfd0
#
_cell.length_a   1.000
_cell.length_b   1.000
_cell.length_c   1.000
_cell.angle_alpha   90.00
_cell.angle_beta   90.00
_cell.angle_gamma   90.00
#
_symmetry.space_group_name_H-M   'P 1'
#
loop_
_entity.id
_entity.type
_entity.pdbx_description
1 polymer ?
#
loop_
_entity_poly.entity_id
_entity_poly.type
_entity_poly.pdbx_seq_one_letter_code
_entity_poly.pdbx_strand_id
1 'polypeptide(L)'
;MAHQSIEVNLPLAKVYECLNSPVDFPRFMRRIDKVNKINSQTYEFVTQIGDDEYKWMTNIIDDLRNTRFAWITINGNLNQTGTIRFTPLNNGSRTRIDFSLDYRTFFGEPTEELNEFITNTEEQLGKDLDFFREAVENGTFKEQSEEKAEEKEQTAV
;
A
#
# COMPACT_ATOMS: atom_id res chain seq x y z
N MET A 1 2.63 -11.50 10.74
CA MET A 1 2.85 -10.78 9.47
C MET A 1 1.81 -11.24 8.46
N ALA A 2 1.11 -10.30 7.85
CA ALA A 2 0.13 -10.62 6.82
C ALA A 2 0.84 -10.85 5.49
N HIS A 3 0.38 -11.82 4.73
CA HIS A 3 0.92 -12.13 3.42
C HIS A 3 -0.21 -12.53 2.47
N GLN A 4 -0.19 -11.96 1.26
CA GLN A 4 -1.13 -12.30 0.19
C GLN A 4 -0.40 -12.32 -1.14
N SER A 5 -0.87 -13.16 -2.04
CA SER A 5 -0.34 -13.28 -3.41
C SER A 5 -1.47 -13.14 -4.41
N ILE A 6 -1.20 -12.46 -5.51
CA ILE A 6 -2.10 -12.43 -6.66
C ILE A 6 -1.32 -12.58 -7.97
N GLU A 7 -2.01 -13.01 -9.01
CA GLU A 7 -1.49 -13.01 -10.36
C GLU A 7 -2.22 -11.94 -11.16
N VAL A 8 -1.47 -11.11 -11.87
CA VAL A 8 -2.00 -10.01 -12.68
C VAL A 8 -1.68 -10.30 -14.15
N ASN A 9 -2.67 -10.16 -15.00
CA ASN A 9 -2.53 -10.45 -16.44
C ASN A 9 -1.93 -9.25 -17.18
N LEU A 10 -0.77 -8.79 -16.72
CA LEU A 10 0.01 -7.71 -17.30
C LEU A 10 1.50 -7.99 -17.16
N PRO A 11 2.33 -7.44 -18.08
CA PRO A 11 3.78 -7.58 -17.98
C PRO A 11 4.36 -6.96 -16.71
N LEU A 12 5.45 -7.53 -16.26
CA LEU A 12 6.16 -7.17 -15.03
C LEU A 12 6.44 -5.67 -14.91
N ALA A 13 6.96 -5.04 -15.96
CA ALA A 13 7.30 -3.61 -15.93
C ALA A 13 6.07 -2.73 -15.64
N LYS A 14 4.91 -3.07 -16.20
CA LYS A 14 3.68 -2.30 -15.97
C LYS A 14 3.17 -2.46 -14.55
N VAL A 15 3.22 -3.67 -14.00
CA VAL A 15 2.79 -3.92 -12.63
C VAL A 15 3.73 -3.21 -11.64
N TYR A 16 5.03 -3.31 -11.86
CA TYR A 16 6.02 -2.63 -11.03
C TYR A 16 5.79 -1.11 -11.01
N GLU A 17 5.55 -0.51 -12.18
CA GLU A 17 5.31 0.94 -12.27
C GLU A 17 4.06 1.41 -11.50
N CYS A 18 3.08 0.53 -11.29
CA CYS A 18 1.91 0.84 -10.49
C CYS A 18 2.19 0.75 -8.97
N LEU A 19 3.20 0.01 -8.55
CA LEU A 19 3.45 -0.31 -7.14
C LEU A 19 4.75 0.29 -6.57
N ASN A 20 5.57 0.94 -7.38
CA ASN A 20 6.84 1.48 -6.91
C ASN A 20 6.74 2.92 -6.35
N SER A 21 5.54 3.45 -6.22
CA SER A 21 5.32 4.80 -5.69
C SER A 21 4.32 4.75 -4.53
N PRO A 22 4.79 4.93 -3.28
CA PRO A 22 3.90 4.89 -2.11
C PRO A 22 2.76 5.91 -2.13
N VAL A 23 2.90 7.04 -2.83
CA VAL A 23 1.80 8.01 -2.96
C VAL A 23 0.58 7.43 -3.66
N ASP A 24 0.75 6.34 -4.40
CA ASP A 24 -0.33 5.63 -5.09
C ASP A 24 -0.96 4.53 -4.25
N PHE A 25 -0.40 4.18 -3.10
CA PHE A 25 -0.92 3.13 -2.23
C PHE A 25 -2.38 3.35 -1.83
N PRO A 26 -2.84 4.58 -1.49
CA PRO A 26 -4.25 4.77 -1.17
C PRO A 26 -5.23 4.43 -2.29
N ARG A 27 -4.75 4.31 -3.53
CA ARG A 27 -5.59 3.93 -4.67
C ARG A 27 -6.16 2.51 -4.51
N PHE A 28 -5.41 1.61 -3.86
CA PHE A 28 -5.84 0.23 -3.65
C PHE A 28 -5.83 -0.20 -2.18
N MET A 29 -4.96 0.36 -1.35
CA MET A 29 -4.94 0.10 0.09
C MET A 29 -5.98 0.99 0.75
N ARG A 30 -7.21 0.49 0.84
CA ARG A 30 -8.40 1.28 1.18
C ARG A 30 -8.38 1.85 2.59
N ARG A 31 -7.61 1.26 3.48
CA ARG A 31 -7.48 1.74 4.87
C ARG A 31 -6.40 2.82 5.04
N ILE A 32 -5.59 3.08 4.02
CA ILE A 32 -4.61 4.17 4.03
C ILE A 32 -5.29 5.41 3.43
N ASP A 33 -5.43 6.47 4.21
CA ASP A 33 -6.14 7.66 3.77
C ASP A 33 -5.29 8.52 2.85
N LYS A 34 -4.00 8.68 3.19
CA LYS A 34 -3.13 9.60 2.49
C LYS A 34 -1.67 9.19 2.63
N VAL A 35 -0.89 9.42 1.59
CA VAL A 35 0.56 9.29 1.62
C VAL A 35 1.16 10.57 1.04
N ASN A 36 2.02 11.24 1.81
CA ASN A 36 2.72 12.45 1.39
C ASN A 36 4.18 12.14 1.12
N LYS A 37 4.68 12.54 -0.04
CA LYS A 37 6.09 12.39 -0.38
C LYS A 37 6.90 13.49 0.32
N ILE A 38 7.90 13.11 1.12
CA ILE A 38 8.79 14.03 1.79
C ILE A 38 10.05 14.26 0.95
N ASN A 39 10.64 13.17 0.45
CA ASN A 39 11.74 13.19 -0.50
C ASN A 39 11.71 11.89 -1.31
N SER A 40 12.73 11.63 -2.12
CA SER A 40 12.75 10.46 -3.01
C SER A 40 12.70 9.10 -2.29
N GLN A 41 12.99 9.07 -0.99
CA GLN A 41 13.04 7.82 -0.22
C GLN A 41 12.13 7.84 1.01
N THR A 42 11.56 8.98 1.37
CA THR A 42 10.80 9.15 2.62
C THR A 42 9.38 9.59 2.32
N TYR A 43 8.43 8.94 2.97
CA TYR A 43 6.99 9.18 2.79
C TYR A 43 6.29 9.20 4.14
N GLU A 44 5.31 10.07 4.28
CA GLU A 44 4.45 10.11 5.47
C GLU A 44 3.12 9.44 5.14
N PHE A 45 2.77 8.42 5.92
CA PHE A 45 1.49 7.73 5.81
C PHE A 45 0.54 8.27 6.87
N VAL A 46 -0.72 8.45 6.50
CA VAL A 46 -1.75 8.97 7.39
C VAL A 46 -2.99 8.08 7.28
N THR A 47 -3.53 7.69 8.42
CA THR A 47 -4.79 6.95 8.45
C THR A 47 -5.58 7.24 9.73
N GLN A 48 -6.90 7.22 9.62
CA GLN A 48 -7.82 7.36 10.75
C GLN A 48 -8.25 5.96 11.18
N ILE A 49 -8.07 5.62 12.45
CA ILE A 49 -8.50 4.34 13.02
C ILE A 49 -9.33 4.65 14.27
N GLY A 50 -10.65 4.42 14.21
CA GLY A 50 -11.54 4.85 15.26
C GLY A 50 -11.53 6.38 15.36
N ASP A 51 -11.34 6.90 16.57
CA ASP A 51 -11.31 8.34 16.81
C ASP A 51 -9.89 8.94 16.72
N ASP A 52 -8.88 8.12 16.46
CA ASP A 52 -7.48 8.53 16.48
C ASP A 52 -6.88 8.59 15.08
N GLU A 53 -6.05 9.61 14.86
CA GLU A 53 -5.26 9.73 13.65
C GLU A 53 -3.88 9.10 13.88
N TYR A 54 -3.48 8.23 12.93
CA TYR A 54 -2.15 7.62 12.94
C TYR A 54 -1.34 8.18 11.79
N LYS A 55 -0.12 8.62 12.12
CA LYS A 55 0.86 9.11 11.14
C LYS A 55 2.17 8.40 11.39
N TRP A 56 2.80 7.94 10.31
CA TRP A 56 4.12 7.35 10.42
C TRP A 56 4.98 7.72 9.24
N MET A 57 6.27 7.90 9.53
CA MET A 57 7.26 8.24 8.54
C MET A 57 7.94 6.96 8.06
N THR A 58 8.02 6.79 6.75
CA THR A 58 8.48 5.56 6.12
C THR A 58 9.67 5.84 5.22
N ASN A 59 10.70 4.98 5.31
CA ASN A 59 11.81 4.98 4.36
C ASN A 59 11.73 3.76 3.44
N ILE A 60 11.97 3.98 2.15
CA ILE A 60 12.19 2.90 1.20
C ILE A 60 13.60 2.36 1.44
N ILE A 61 13.68 1.07 1.76
CA ILE A 61 14.96 0.42 2.07
C ILE A 61 15.46 -0.47 0.95
N ASP A 62 14.60 -0.83 -0.01
CA ASP A 62 14.94 -1.69 -1.12
C ASP A 62 14.02 -1.37 -2.30
N ASP A 63 14.62 -1.05 -3.42
CA ASP A 63 13.90 -0.82 -4.67
C ASP A 63 14.74 -1.39 -5.81
N LEU A 64 14.62 -2.70 -5.99
CA LEU A 64 15.25 -3.39 -7.11
C LEU A 64 14.21 -3.54 -8.21
N ARG A 65 14.40 -2.77 -9.28
CA ARG A 65 13.44 -2.69 -10.39
C ARG A 65 12.95 -4.05 -10.86
N ASN A 66 11.64 -4.20 -11.00
CA ASN A 66 10.97 -5.41 -11.47
C ASN A 66 11.18 -6.65 -10.58
N THR A 67 11.73 -6.49 -9.38
CA THR A 67 12.07 -7.61 -8.52
C THR A 67 11.49 -7.45 -7.12
N ARG A 68 11.75 -6.31 -6.47
CA ARG A 68 11.44 -6.17 -5.05
C ARG A 68 11.31 -4.70 -4.66
N PHE A 69 10.35 -4.41 -3.79
CA PHE A 69 10.15 -3.08 -3.22
C PHE A 69 9.84 -3.23 -1.74
N ALA A 70 10.58 -2.55 -0.86
CA ALA A 70 10.42 -2.72 0.57
C ALA A 70 10.58 -1.40 1.32
N TRP A 71 9.86 -1.27 2.44
CA TRP A 71 9.89 -0.08 3.28
C TRP A 71 9.78 -0.43 4.76
N ILE A 72 10.28 0.48 5.60
CA ILE A 72 10.17 0.40 7.05
C ILE A 72 9.71 1.75 7.61
N THR A 73 9.08 1.71 8.77
CA THR A 73 8.74 2.91 9.52
C THR A 73 9.93 3.37 10.35
N ILE A 74 10.26 4.65 10.29
CA ILE A 74 11.37 5.24 11.05
C ILE A 74 10.88 6.05 12.26
N ASN A 75 9.66 6.57 12.25
CA ASN A 75 9.03 7.19 13.40
C ASN A 75 7.51 7.30 13.20
N GLY A 76 6.80 7.66 14.26
CA GLY A 76 5.36 7.85 14.23
C GLY A 76 4.66 7.14 15.38
N ASN A 77 3.34 7.06 15.31
CA ASN A 77 2.53 6.38 16.34
C ASN A 77 1.99 5.01 15.88
N LEU A 78 2.43 4.52 14.73
CA LEU A 78 2.16 3.16 14.26
C LEU A 78 3.36 2.68 13.46
N ASN A 79 3.75 1.43 13.67
CA ASN A 79 4.87 0.82 12.95
C ASN A 79 4.33 -0.08 11.85
N GLN A 80 4.64 0.28 10.59
CA GLN A 80 4.28 -0.52 9.42
C GLN A 80 5.54 -0.88 8.64
N THR A 81 5.71 -2.16 8.34
CA THR A 81 6.74 -2.62 7.42
C THR A 81 6.09 -3.38 6.28
N GLY A 82 6.67 -3.29 5.10
CA GLY A 82 6.11 -3.97 3.93
C GLY A 82 7.17 -4.39 2.93
N THR A 83 6.85 -5.44 2.18
CA THR A 83 7.68 -5.93 1.08
C THR A 83 6.78 -6.40 -0.05
N ILE A 84 7.09 -6.00 -1.26
CA ILE A 84 6.43 -6.46 -2.48
C ILE A 84 7.48 -7.17 -3.33
N ARG A 85 7.20 -8.44 -3.70
CA ARG A 85 8.05 -9.20 -4.60
C ARG A 85 7.30 -9.46 -5.90
N PHE A 86 8.03 -9.37 -7.01
CA PHE A 86 7.48 -9.50 -8.35
C PHE A 86 8.12 -10.70 -9.04
N THR A 87 7.29 -11.58 -9.62
CA THR A 87 7.77 -12.76 -10.34
C THR A 87 7.10 -12.80 -11.71
N PRO A 88 7.88 -12.83 -12.82
CA PRO A 88 7.30 -12.95 -14.14
C PRO A 88 6.76 -14.37 -14.37
N LEU A 89 5.59 -14.46 -15.00
CA LEU A 89 4.94 -15.73 -15.37
C LEU A 89 4.67 -15.74 -16.87
N ASN A 90 4.51 -16.94 -17.44
CA ASN A 90 4.11 -17.14 -18.84
C ASN A 90 4.97 -16.32 -19.83
N ASN A 91 6.30 -16.47 -19.72
CA ASN A 91 7.27 -15.76 -20.56
C ASN A 91 7.16 -14.22 -20.44
N GLY A 92 6.75 -13.74 -19.26
CA GLY A 92 6.68 -12.31 -18.96
C GLY A 92 5.36 -11.64 -19.30
N SER A 93 4.35 -12.37 -19.78
CA SER A 93 3.03 -11.79 -20.08
C SER A 93 2.16 -11.60 -18.85
N ARG A 94 2.45 -12.30 -17.76
CA ARG A 94 1.75 -12.20 -16.47
C ARG A 94 2.75 -11.98 -15.35
N THR A 95 2.26 -11.47 -14.24
CA THR A 95 3.09 -11.16 -13.07
C THR A 95 2.44 -11.70 -11.80
N ARG A 96 3.21 -12.40 -10.99
CA ARG A 96 2.82 -12.75 -9.62
C ARG A 96 3.34 -11.68 -8.68
N ILE A 97 2.49 -11.21 -7.80
CA ILE A 97 2.85 -10.27 -6.73
C ILE A 97 2.73 -11.00 -5.40
N ASP A 98 3.80 -10.99 -4.61
CA ASP A 98 3.78 -11.44 -3.22
C ASP A 98 3.93 -10.22 -2.33
N PHE A 99 2.90 -9.90 -1.56
CA PHE A 99 2.83 -8.72 -0.72
C PHE A 99 2.81 -9.14 0.74
N SER A 100 3.79 -8.66 1.51
CA SER A 100 3.87 -8.88 2.96
C SER A 100 3.73 -7.54 3.67
N LEU A 101 2.92 -7.51 4.74
CA LEU A 101 2.62 -6.31 5.48
C LEU A 101 2.50 -6.62 6.96
N ASP A 102 3.15 -5.82 7.80
CA ASP A 102 3.12 -6.00 9.25
C ASP A 102 2.84 -4.65 9.91
N TYR A 103 1.89 -4.65 10.86
CA TYR A 103 1.59 -3.49 11.70
C TYR A 103 1.87 -3.85 13.15
N ARG A 104 2.54 -2.94 13.86
CA ARG A 104 2.82 -3.09 15.29
C ARG A 104 2.67 -1.75 15.99
N THR A 105 2.39 -1.80 17.29
CA THR A 105 2.45 -0.63 18.15
C THR A 105 3.88 -0.40 18.61
N PHE A 106 4.25 0.87 18.82
CA PHE A 106 5.55 1.21 19.43
C PHE A 106 5.49 1.08 20.95
N PHE A 107 4.37 1.47 21.56
CA PHE A 107 4.25 1.57 23.02
C PHE A 107 2.88 1.09 23.48
N GLY A 108 2.87 0.34 24.58
CA GLY A 108 1.65 -0.03 25.29
C GLY A 108 0.74 -0.97 24.53
N GLU A 109 -0.46 -1.13 25.06
CA GLU A 109 -1.49 -1.95 24.46
C GLU A 109 -2.27 -1.14 23.42
N PRO A 110 -2.63 -1.73 22.27
CA PRO A 110 -3.44 -1.02 21.30
C PRO A 110 -4.86 -0.79 21.80
N THR A 111 -5.51 0.27 21.30
CA THR A 111 -6.96 0.43 21.46
C THR A 111 -7.67 -0.76 20.82
N GLU A 112 -8.95 -0.94 21.16
CA GLU A 112 -9.76 -2.01 20.55
C GLU A 112 -9.81 -1.86 19.02
N GLU A 113 -10.02 -0.63 18.54
CA GLU A 113 -10.10 -0.33 17.11
C GLU A 113 -8.75 -0.59 16.40
N LEU A 114 -7.63 -0.22 17.01
CA LEU A 114 -6.31 -0.49 16.43
C LEU A 114 -6.01 -1.98 16.43
N ASN A 115 -6.36 -2.68 17.49
CA ASN A 115 -6.16 -4.13 17.56
C ASN A 115 -6.95 -4.85 16.46
N GLU A 116 -8.19 -4.45 16.23
CA GLU A 116 -9.03 -4.99 15.16
C GLU A 116 -8.42 -4.69 13.79
N PHE A 117 -7.94 -3.47 13.57
CA PHE A 117 -7.26 -3.07 12.36
C PHE A 117 -6.05 -3.98 12.09
N ILE A 118 -5.19 -4.21 13.09
CA ILE A 118 -4.00 -5.06 12.97
C ILE A 118 -4.40 -6.51 12.70
N THR A 119 -5.38 -7.02 13.43
CA THR A 119 -5.84 -8.41 13.32
C THR A 119 -6.41 -8.71 11.94
N ASN A 120 -7.11 -7.76 11.33
CA ASN A 120 -7.76 -7.92 10.03
C ASN A 120 -6.85 -7.60 8.83
N THR A 121 -5.58 -7.34 9.03
CA THR A 121 -4.66 -6.92 7.97
C THR A 121 -4.56 -7.92 6.82
N GLU A 122 -4.46 -9.21 7.10
CA GLU A 122 -4.30 -10.22 6.04
C GLU A 122 -5.55 -10.31 5.15
N GLU A 123 -6.73 -10.37 5.76
CA GLU A 123 -7.99 -10.38 5.00
C GLU A 123 -8.16 -9.11 4.18
N GLN A 124 -7.89 -7.95 4.77
CA GLN A 124 -8.01 -6.68 4.09
C GLN A 124 -7.00 -6.56 2.94
N LEU A 125 -5.77 -7.03 3.15
CA LEU A 125 -4.76 -7.04 2.10
C LEU A 125 -5.21 -7.87 0.90
N GLY A 126 -5.85 -9.02 1.13
CA GLY A 126 -6.41 -9.82 0.05
C GLY A 126 -7.44 -9.07 -0.77
N LYS A 127 -8.34 -8.36 -0.11
CA LYS A 127 -9.36 -7.52 -0.78
C LYS A 127 -8.72 -6.37 -1.55
N ASP A 128 -7.72 -5.72 -0.96
CA ASP A 128 -7.01 -4.59 -1.59
C ASP A 128 -6.28 -5.06 -2.85
N LEU A 129 -5.65 -6.22 -2.82
CA LEU A 129 -4.94 -6.76 -3.97
C LEU A 129 -5.90 -7.21 -5.09
N ASP A 130 -7.06 -7.76 -4.74
CA ASP A 130 -8.10 -8.07 -5.72
C ASP A 130 -8.60 -6.80 -6.42
N PHE A 131 -8.81 -5.74 -5.64
CA PHE A 131 -9.18 -4.44 -6.19
C PHE A 131 -8.09 -3.88 -7.11
N PHE A 132 -6.83 -3.96 -6.68
CA PHE A 132 -5.68 -3.55 -7.47
C PHE A 132 -5.63 -4.28 -8.82
N ARG A 133 -5.75 -5.61 -8.79
CA ARG A 133 -5.74 -6.43 -10.00
C ARG A 133 -6.81 -5.99 -10.99
N GLU A 134 -8.05 -5.84 -10.52
CA GLU A 134 -9.16 -5.41 -11.37
C GLU A 134 -8.91 -4.03 -11.97
N ALA A 135 -8.43 -3.09 -11.17
CA ALA A 135 -8.19 -1.72 -11.61
C ALA A 135 -7.07 -1.65 -12.66
N VAL A 136 -5.96 -2.38 -12.47
CA VAL A 136 -4.85 -2.33 -13.43
C VAL A 136 -5.18 -3.10 -14.71
N GLU A 137 -5.89 -4.23 -14.63
CA GLU A 137 -6.30 -4.99 -15.79
C GLU A 137 -7.34 -4.26 -16.64
N ASN A 138 -8.20 -3.47 -15.99
CA ASN A 138 -9.22 -2.65 -16.67
C ASN A 138 -8.70 -1.28 -17.13
N GLY A 139 -7.47 -0.92 -16.75
CA GLY A 139 -6.91 0.40 -17.08
C GLY A 139 -7.49 1.56 -16.26
N THR A 140 -8.19 1.28 -15.15
CA THR A 140 -8.85 2.30 -14.32
C THR A 140 -8.05 2.71 -13.08
N PHE A 141 -6.89 2.13 -12.87
CA PHE A 141 -6.11 2.36 -11.64
C PHE A 141 -5.78 3.84 -11.42
N LYS A 142 -5.35 4.55 -12.46
CA LYS A 142 -5.02 5.98 -12.36
C LYS A 142 -6.26 6.86 -12.28
N GLU A 143 -7.34 6.50 -12.97
CA GLU A 143 -8.58 7.26 -12.97
C GLU A 143 -9.22 7.35 -11.59
N GLN A 144 -9.24 6.26 -10.82
CA GLN A 144 -9.81 6.24 -9.47
C GLN A 144 -9.09 7.18 -8.50
N SER A 145 -7.80 7.38 -8.68
CA SER A 145 -7.03 8.32 -7.87
C SER A 145 -7.31 9.77 -8.25
N GLU A 146 -7.47 10.04 -9.54
CA GLU A 146 -7.83 11.38 -10.02
C GLU A 146 -9.20 11.78 -9.47
N GLU A 147 -10.19 10.88 -9.48
CA GLU A 147 -11.50 11.12 -8.86
C GLU A 147 -11.39 11.40 -7.36
N LYS A 148 -10.60 10.63 -6.64
CA LYS A 148 -10.38 10.82 -5.20
C LYS A 148 -9.70 12.16 -4.92
N ALA A 149 -8.75 12.58 -5.74
CA ALA A 149 -8.07 13.87 -5.63
C ALA A 149 -9.03 15.03 -5.91
N GLU A 150 -9.86 14.92 -6.93
CA GLU A 150 -10.89 15.93 -7.26
C GLU A 150 -11.90 16.08 -6.12
N GLU A 151 -12.37 14.99 -5.54
CA GLU A 151 -13.27 15.02 -4.38
C GLU A 151 -12.63 15.76 -3.20
N LYS A 152 -11.35 15.52 -2.93
CA LYS A 152 -10.63 16.19 -1.85
C LYS A 152 -10.46 17.68 -2.12
N GLU A 153 -10.19 18.09 -3.37
CA GLU A 153 -10.09 19.49 -3.74
C GLU A 153 -11.44 20.20 -3.57
N GLN A 154 -12.55 19.56 -3.95
CA GLN A 154 -13.89 20.11 -3.79
C GLN A 154 -14.30 20.27 -2.33
N THR A 155 -13.81 19.40 -1.43
CA THR A 155 -14.13 19.49 0.01
C THR A 155 -13.21 20.42 0.78
N ALA A 156 -12.09 20.86 0.20
CA ALA A 156 -11.13 21.76 0.83
C ALA A 156 -11.46 23.24 0.69
N VAL A 157 -12.57 23.59 0.05
CA VAL A 157 -12.98 24.98 -0.19
C VAL A 157 -13.88 25.53 0.91
#